data_1e0fe18b5092c631cd12eefa01bc3291
#
_entry.id   1e0fe18b5092c631cd12eefa01bc3291
#
_cell.length_a   1.000
_cell.length_b   1.000
_cell.length_c   1.000
_cell.angle_alpha   90.00
_cell.angle_beta   90.00
_cell.angle_gamma   90.00
#
_symmetry.space_group_name_H-M   'P 1'
#
loop_
_entity.id
_entity.type
_entity.pdbx_description
1 polymer ?
#
loop_
_entity_poly.entity_id
_entity_poly.type
_entity_poly.pdbx_seq_one_letter_code
_entity_poly.pdbx_strand_id
1 'polypeptide(L)'
;MNFEIAGKTAVVTAGSLGIGKATALSLAKEGANIAICGRDEGNLEAAVHDIQSQVDVNIFTSVVDVSDASQIHSFISEVRGEFGTISILVNNAGGPKVGNYQTLNSQDWLDAYHLTLRSAVTTTELVLDDMKKAQWGRIVNISSFSIKQPIPEILLSNVMRMGVQGWAKSLSLDIGAYGITINTVCPGWTLTDRVKSMLNGTDGDKSQQKIIGDIPIGRFAHPDEIASMVTFLASQQASYITGTAIPVDGGVIKGSL
;
A
#
# COMPACT_ATOMS: atom_id res chain seq x y z
N MET A 1 1.31 -21.23 8.64
CA MET A 1 2.44 -20.50 9.27
C MET A 1 1.81 -19.55 10.28
N ASN A 2 2.32 -19.41 11.49
CA ASN A 2 1.78 -18.42 12.43
C ASN A 2 2.56 -17.11 12.25
N PHE A 3 1.89 -16.04 11.84
CA PHE A 3 2.54 -14.74 11.60
C PHE A 3 2.73 -13.88 12.85
N GLU A 4 2.18 -14.31 14.00
CA GLU A 4 2.30 -13.65 15.30
C GLU A 4 1.84 -12.17 15.30
N ILE A 5 0.75 -11.91 14.55
CA ILE A 5 0.12 -10.59 14.46
C ILE A 5 -1.30 -10.55 15.03
N ALA A 6 -1.80 -11.65 15.55
CA ALA A 6 -3.13 -11.69 16.20
C ALA A 6 -3.21 -10.67 17.34
N GLY A 7 -4.29 -9.92 17.39
CA GLY A 7 -4.53 -8.84 18.36
C GLY A 7 -3.72 -7.55 18.13
N LYS A 8 -2.82 -7.50 17.14
CA LYS A 8 -2.12 -6.25 16.78
C LYS A 8 -3.02 -5.35 15.94
N THR A 9 -2.89 -4.05 16.10
CA THR A 9 -3.63 -3.07 15.30
C THR A 9 -2.89 -2.78 14.00
N ALA A 10 -3.56 -2.97 12.88
CA ALA A 10 -3.09 -2.70 11.54
C ALA A 10 -3.89 -1.58 10.87
N VAL A 11 -3.19 -0.53 10.49
CA VAL A 11 -3.74 0.57 9.68
C VAL A 11 -3.42 0.32 8.21
N VAL A 12 -4.44 0.35 7.34
CA VAL A 12 -4.28 0.25 5.88
C VAL A 12 -4.92 1.48 5.24
N THR A 13 -4.10 2.40 4.74
CA THR A 13 -4.61 3.58 4.04
C THR A 13 -5.15 3.22 2.66
N ALA A 14 -6.16 3.96 2.16
CA ALA A 14 -6.91 3.64 0.94
C ALA A 14 -7.30 2.16 0.87
N GLY A 15 -7.81 1.63 2.00
CA GLY A 15 -8.08 0.21 2.25
C GLY A 15 -9.44 -0.28 1.76
N SER A 16 -10.25 0.55 1.10
CA SER A 16 -11.62 0.19 0.70
C SER A 16 -11.71 -0.63 -0.60
N LEU A 17 -10.68 -0.62 -1.45
CA LEU A 17 -10.70 -1.27 -2.77
C LEU A 17 -9.36 -1.93 -3.11
N GLY A 18 -9.37 -2.82 -4.09
CA GLY A 18 -8.18 -3.38 -4.76
C GLY A 18 -7.17 -4.00 -3.78
N ILE A 19 -5.89 -3.64 -3.93
CA ILE A 19 -4.78 -4.17 -3.11
C ILE A 19 -4.96 -3.81 -1.63
N GLY A 20 -5.43 -2.59 -1.33
CA GLY A 20 -5.67 -2.15 0.05
C GLY A 20 -6.70 -3.02 0.76
N LYS A 21 -7.86 -3.27 0.13
CA LYS A 21 -8.92 -4.13 0.68
C LYS A 21 -8.42 -5.57 0.85
N ALA A 22 -7.76 -6.13 -0.16
CA ALA A 22 -7.21 -7.47 -0.07
C ALA A 22 -6.16 -7.59 1.04
N THR A 23 -5.35 -6.55 1.26
CA THR A 23 -4.39 -6.49 2.36
C THR A 23 -5.09 -6.45 3.72
N ALA A 24 -6.12 -5.62 3.87
CA ALA A 24 -6.91 -5.54 5.10
C ALA A 24 -7.54 -6.91 5.44
N LEU A 25 -8.14 -7.57 4.46
CA LEU A 25 -8.68 -8.93 4.62
C LEU A 25 -7.60 -9.96 4.99
N SER A 26 -6.45 -9.91 4.34
CA SER A 26 -5.35 -10.85 4.61
C SER A 26 -4.81 -10.69 6.03
N LEU A 27 -4.63 -9.46 6.52
CA LEU A 27 -4.21 -9.17 7.90
C LEU A 27 -5.31 -9.56 8.91
N ALA A 28 -6.59 -9.33 8.57
CA ALA A 28 -7.73 -9.74 9.38
C ALA A 28 -7.79 -11.27 9.57
N LYS A 29 -7.53 -12.05 8.52
CA LYS A 29 -7.46 -13.52 8.58
C LYS A 29 -6.37 -14.03 9.53
N GLU A 30 -5.34 -13.24 9.77
CA GLU A 30 -4.29 -13.54 10.75
C GLU A 30 -4.61 -12.97 12.15
N GLY A 31 -5.84 -12.47 12.37
CA GLY A 31 -6.35 -12.01 13.64
C GLY A 31 -5.95 -10.60 14.06
N ALA A 32 -5.46 -9.76 13.14
CA ALA A 32 -5.18 -8.37 13.44
C ALA A 32 -6.48 -7.53 13.53
N ASN A 33 -6.56 -6.56 14.45
CA ASN A 33 -7.56 -5.51 14.42
C ASN A 33 -7.28 -4.59 13.23
N ILE A 34 -8.30 -4.24 12.45
CA ILE A 34 -8.13 -3.54 11.19
C ILE A 34 -8.69 -2.12 11.26
N ALA A 35 -7.87 -1.14 10.87
CA ALA A 35 -8.34 0.21 10.58
C ALA A 35 -8.09 0.54 9.12
N ILE A 36 -9.14 0.86 8.38
CA ILE A 36 -9.05 1.26 6.97
C ILE A 36 -9.63 2.65 6.76
N CYS A 37 -9.07 3.38 5.83
CA CYS A 37 -9.65 4.62 5.35
C CYS A 37 -9.79 4.63 3.82
N GLY A 38 -10.65 5.52 3.34
CA GLY A 38 -10.91 5.73 1.92
C GLY A 38 -11.76 6.98 1.72
N ARG A 39 -11.91 7.44 0.48
CA ARG A 39 -12.64 8.68 0.18
C ARG A 39 -14.15 8.50 0.02
N ASP A 40 -14.61 7.28 -0.11
CA ASP A 40 -16.00 6.95 -0.41
C ASP A 40 -16.54 6.03 0.67
N GLU A 41 -17.61 6.48 1.33
CA GLU A 41 -18.23 5.79 2.46
C GLU A 41 -18.84 4.45 2.03
N GLY A 42 -19.54 4.40 0.89
CA GLY A 42 -20.15 3.16 0.40
C GLY A 42 -19.13 2.08 0.06
N ASN A 43 -17.94 2.46 -0.46
CA ASN A 43 -16.84 1.53 -0.68
C ASN A 43 -16.23 1.03 0.64
N LEU A 44 -16.19 1.87 1.68
CA LEU A 44 -15.75 1.46 3.02
C LEU A 44 -16.73 0.47 3.64
N GLU A 45 -18.03 0.75 3.61
CA GLU A 45 -19.08 -0.15 4.11
C GLU A 45 -19.05 -1.50 3.40
N ALA A 46 -18.93 -1.49 2.06
CA ALA A 46 -18.81 -2.70 1.27
C ALA A 46 -17.54 -3.51 1.62
N ALA A 47 -16.43 -2.83 1.88
CA ALA A 47 -15.19 -3.48 2.30
C ALA A 47 -15.32 -4.13 3.69
N VAL A 48 -15.94 -3.43 4.65
CA VAL A 48 -16.23 -3.97 5.99
C VAL A 48 -17.09 -5.20 5.90
N HIS A 49 -18.21 -5.12 5.16
CA HIS A 49 -19.13 -6.25 4.98
C HIS A 49 -18.41 -7.47 4.39
N ASP A 50 -17.59 -7.26 3.36
CA ASP A 50 -16.83 -8.34 2.69
C ASP A 50 -15.80 -8.98 3.64
N ILE A 51 -15.09 -8.19 4.43
CA ILE A 51 -14.12 -8.71 5.41
C ILE A 51 -14.85 -9.46 6.53
N GLN A 52 -15.88 -8.88 7.14
CA GLN A 52 -16.63 -9.48 8.24
C GLN A 52 -17.41 -10.73 7.83
N SER A 53 -17.76 -10.87 6.56
CA SER A 53 -18.37 -12.11 6.05
C SER A 53 -17.40 -13.30 6.05
N GLN A 54 -16.09 -13.06 6.14
CA GLN A 54 -15.05 -14.07 6.05
C GLN A 54 -14.31 -14.31 7.37
N VAL A 55 -14.25 -13.30 8.24
CA VAL A 55 -13.52 -13.40 9.51
C VAL A 55 -14.17 -12.51 10.58
N ASP A 56 -14.13 -12.97 11.83
CA ASP A 56 -14.62 -12.22 12.99
C ASP A 56 -13.47 -11.40 13.59
N VAL A 57 -13.39 -10.12 13.20
CA VAL A 57 -12.38 -9.17 13.69
C VAL A 57 -12.99 -7.78 13.89
N ASN A 58 -12.35 -6.98 14.75
CA ASN A 58 -12.72 -5.58 14.92
C ASN A 58 -12.21 -4.76 13.74
N ILE A 59 -13.10 -3.98 13.12
CA ILE A 59 -12.79 -3.10 12.00
C ILE A 59 -13.23 -1.68 12.32
N PHE A 60 -12.31 -0.74 12.21
CA PHE A 60 -12.57 0.70 12.28
C PHE A 60 -12.43 1.32 10.89
N THR A 61 -13.34 2.23 10.53
CA THR A 61 -13.30 2.93 9.24
C THR A 61 -13.47 4.43 9.42
N SER A 62 -12.85 5.21 8.54
CA SER A 62 -13.07 6.66 8.47
C SER A 62 -12.93 7.14 7.02
N VAL A 63 -13.77 8.14 6.65
CA VAL A 63 -13.68 8.78 5.34
C VAL A 63 -12.52 9.77 5.37
N VAL A 64 -11.46 9.48 4.59
CA VAL A 64 -10.21 10.24 4.59
C VAL A 64 -9.66 10.38 3.18
N ASP A 65 -9.32 11.60 2.79
CA ASP A 65 -8.41 11.84 1.68
C ASP A 65 -6.96 11.85 2.22
N VAL A 66 -6.18 10.86 1.84
CA VAL A 66 -4.78 10.73 2.30
C VAL A 66 -3.86 11.83 1.76
N SER A 67 -4.31 12.65 0.81
CA SER A 67 -3.58 13.83 0.38
C SER A 67 -3.70 15.01 1.36
N ASP A 68 -4.68 14.94 2.29
CA ASP A 68 -4.90 15.93 3.35
C ASP A 68 -4.28 15.46 4.67
N ALA A 69 -3.21 16.11 5.08
CA ALA A 69 -2.50 15.77 6.31
C ALA A 69 -3.37 15.91 7.56
N SER A 70 -4.31 16.85 7.60
CA SER A 70 -5.19 17.05 8.76
C SER A 70 -6.16 15.89 8.96
N GLN A 71 -6.69 15.34 7.86
CA GLN A 71 -7.55 14.17 7.89
C GLN A 71 -6.76 12.91 8.32
N ILE A 72 -5.51 12.75 7.87
CA ILE A 72 -4.64 11.68 8.35
C ILE A 72 -4.42 11.78 9.86
N HIS A 73 -4.13 12.98 10.39
CA HIS A 73 -3.95 13.21 11.83
C HIS A 73 -5.18 12.79 12.63
N SER A 74 -6.38 13.21 12.21
CA SER A 74 -7.64 12.85 12.86
C SER A 74 -7.85 11.33 12.85
N PHE A 75 -7.70 10.70 11.68
CA PHE A 75 -7.85 9.26 11.51
C PHE A 75 -6.92 8.45 12.42
N ILE A 76 -5.63 8.77 12.46
CA ILE A 76 -4.67 8.07 13.34
C ILE A 76 -5.00 8.28 14.82
N SER A 77 -5.49 9.47 15.19
CA SER A 77 -5.94 9.74 16.56
C SER A 77 -7.17 8.91 16.93
N GLU A 78 -8.14 8.79 16.03
CA GLU A 78 -9.35 7.99 16.21
C GLU A 78 -9.02 6.50 16.33
N VAL A 79 -8.17 5.97 15.45
CA VAL A 79 -7.69 4.57 15.50
C VAL A 79 -6.99 4.28 16.84
N ARG A 80 -6.19 5.24 17.33
CA ARG A 80 -5.50 5.09 18.62
C ARG A 80 -6.50 5.12 19.78
N GLY A 81 -7.57 5.89 19.67
CA GLY A 81 -8.65 5.91 20.65
C GLY A 81 -9.41 4.58 20.70
N GLU A 82 -9.64 3.95 19.58
CA GLU A 82 -10.38 2.70 19.44
C GLU A 82 -9.56 1.45 19.81
N PHE A 83 -8.34 1.35 19.27
CA PHE A 83 -7.52 0.13 19.35
C PHE A 83 -6.24 0.29 20.18
N GLY A 84 -5.92 1.47 20.64
CA GLY A 84 -4.67 1.74 21.37
C GLY A 84 -3.46 1.78 20.42
N THR A 85 -2.43 1.03 20.77
CA THR A 85 -1.13 1.03 20.05
C THR A 85 -1.25 0.53 18.62
N ILE A 86 -0.78 1.33 17.67
CA ILE A 86 -0.71 0.96 16.25
C ILE A 86 0.62 0.23 16.01
N SER A 87 0.54 -1.03 15.60
CA SER A 87 1.69 -1.91 15.43
C SER A 87 2.08 -2.13 13.97
N ILE A 88 1.10 -2.11 13.07
CA ILE A 88 1.28 -2.37 11.64
C ILE A 88 0.72 -1.19 10.85
N LEU A 89 1.51 -0.69 9.91
CA LEU A 89 1.07 0.35 8.97
C LEU A 89 1.31 -0.12 7.53
N VAL A 90 0.26 -0.09 6.73
CA VAL A 90 0.33 -0.28 5.29
C VAL A 90 0.01 1.05 4.60
N ASN A 91 1.04 1.73 4.13
CA ASN A 91 0.90 2.92 3.30
C ASN A 91 0.48 2.51 1.90
N ASN A 92 -0.76 2.79 1.56
CA ASN A 92 -1.33 2.58 0.25
C ASN A 92 -2.06 3.85 -0.20
N ALA A 93 -1.97 4.18 -1.47
CA ALA A 93 -2.67 5.32 -2.05
C ALA A 93 -3.08 5.01 -3.48
N GLY A 94 -4.10 5.68 -3.95
CA GLY A 94 -4.43 5.71 -5.37
C GLY A 94 -3.24 6.18 -6.20
N GLY A 95 -3.23 5.89 -7.49
CA GLY A 95 -2.19 6.44 -8.35
C GLY A 95 -2.47 7.91 -8.68
N PRO A 96 -1.43 8.73 -8.84
CA PRO A 96 -1.57 10.10 -9.32
C PRO A 96 -2.08 10.14 -10.77
N LYS A 97 -2.31 11.37 -11.27
CA LYS A 97 -2.73 11.64 -12.65
C LYS A 97 -1.78 10.97 -13.65
N VAL A 98 -2.36 10.33 -14.65
CA VAL A 98 -1.62 9.76 -15.78
C VAL A 98 -1.18 10.89 -16.72
N GLY A 99 0.03 10.82 -17.22
CA GLY A 99 0.57 11.79 -18.14
C GLY A 99 2.08 11.72 -18.26
N ASN A 100 2.60 12.49 -19.23
CA ASN A 100 4.03 12.64 -19.53
C ASN A 100 4.48 14.09 -19.36
N TYR A 101 5.75 14.40 -19.67
CA TYR A 101 6.32 15.74 -19.46
C TYR A 101 5.62 16.86 -20.27
N GLN A 102 4.90 16.52 -21.35
CA GLN A 102 4.17 17.49 -22.18
C GLN A 102 2.77 17.81 -21.65
N THR A 103 2.15 16.86 -20.92
CA THR A 103 0.74 16.93 -20.51
C THR A 103 0.56 17.29 -19.04
N LEU A 104 1.63 17.21 -18.24
CA LEU A 104 1.60 17.46 -16.80
C LEU A 104 2.02 18.91 -16.49
N ASN A 105 1.34 19.53 -15.54
CA ASN A 105 1.63 20.88 -15.05
C ASN A 105 2.11 20.87 -13.59
N SER A 106 2.51 22.03 -13.07
CA SER A 106 3.05 22.16 -11.71
C SER A 106 2.08 21.70 -10.62
N GLN A 107 0.77 21.91 -10.79
CA GLN A 107 -0.23 21.46 -9.82
C GLN A 107 -0.32 19.93 -9.77
N ASP A 108 -0.26 19.25 -10.92
CA ASP A 108 -0.26 17.80 -11.00
C ASP A 108 0.93 17.18 -10.21
N TRP A 109 2.08 17.86 -10.19
CA TRP A 109 3.25 17.46 -9.40
C TRP A 109 3.01 17.61 -7.89
N LEU A 110 2.41 18.73 -7.46
CA LEU A 110 2.06 18.96 -6.06
C LEU A 110 1.02 17.96 -5.57
N ASP A 111 -0.01 17.72 -6.36
CA ASP A 111 -1.06 16.75 -6.02
C ASP A 111 -0.48 15.33 -5.91
N ALA A 112 0.41 14.94 -6.83
CA ALA A 112 1.08 13.65 -6.79
C ALA A 112 2.01 13.52 -5.56
N TYR A 113 2.72 14.59 -5.20
CA TYR A 113 3.54 14.66 -4.00
C TYR A 113 2.70 14.43 -2.74
N HIS A 114 1.61 15.17 -2.57
CA HIS A 114 0.73 15.05 -1.41
C HIS A 114 0.09 13.66 -1.33
N LEU A 115 -0.44 13.18 -2.46
CA LEU A 115 -1.12 11.88 -2.52
C LEU A 115 -0.20 10.69 -2.24
N THR A 116 1.02 10.70 -2.76
CA THR A 116 1.86 9.48 -2.80
C THR A 116 3.00 9.52 -1.80
N LEU A 117 3.80 10.59 -1.80
CA LEU A 117 4.99 10.67 -0.95
C LEU A 117 4.67 11.26 0.42
N ARG A 118 4.05 12.44 0.46
CA ARG A 118 3.78 13.12 1.73
C ARG A 118 2.80 12.33 2.61
N SER A 119 1.79 11.71 2.02
CA SER A 119 0.85 10.85 2.75
C SER A 119 1.56 9.72 3.49
N ALA A 120 2.45 8.98 2.82
CA ALA A 120 3.21 7.88 3.42
C ALA A 120 4.14 8.38 4.54
N VAL A 121 4.81 9.52 4.33
CA VAL A 121 5.66 10.15 5.35
C VAL A 121 4.83 10.55 6.56
N THR A 122 3.74 11.30 6.36
CA THR A 122 2.88 11.80 7.44
C THR A 122 2.28 10.65 8.27
N THR A 123 1.70 9.66 7.61
CA THR A 123 1.08 8.53 8.32
C THR A 123 2.12 7.75 9.13
N THR A 124 3.32 7.56 8.57
CA THR A 124 4.41 6.87 9.28
C THR A 124 4.90 7.66 10.49
N GLU A 125 5.16 8.97 10.33
CA GLU A 125 5.58 9.83 11.45
C GLU A 125 4.63 9.73 12.65
N LEU A 126 3.32 9.65 12.39
CA LEU A 126 2.29 9.60 13.43
C LEU A 126 2.25 8.28 14.20
N VAL A 127 2.70 7.16 13.64
CA VAL A 127 2.66 5.85 14.31
C VAL A 127 4.01 5.42 14.88
N LEU A 128 5.10 6.10 14.54
CA LEU A 128 6.45 5.72 14.97
C LEU A 128 6.63 5.68 16.48
N ASP A 129 6.02 6.63 17.22
CA ASP A 129 6.15 6.68 18.68
C ASP A 129 5.49 5.47 19.35
N ASP A 130 4.37 5.00 18.83
CA ASP A 130 3.71 3.78 19.30
C ASP A 130 4.61 2.57 19.11
N MET A 131 5.16 2.43 17.89
CA MET A 131 6.06 1.32 17.54
C MET A 131 7.36 1.37 18.33
N LYS A 132 7.96 2.56 18.53
CA LYS A 132 9.18 2.72 19.34
C LYS A 132 8.95 2.33 20.79
N LYS A 133 7.84 2.76 21.40
CA LYS A 133 7.48 2.38 22.78
C LYS A 133 7.26 0.88 22.93
N ALA A 134 6.64 0.26 21.91
CA ALA A 134 6.41 -1.20 21.88
C ALA A 134 7.66 -2.02 21.53
N GLN A 135 8.76 -1.39 21.08
CA GLN A 135 9.96 -2.04 20.53
C GLN A 135 9.61 -3.04 19.43
N TRP A 136 8.55 -2.74 18.67
CA TRP A 136 8.02 -3.56 17.60
C TRP A 136 7.20 -2.71 16.63
N GLY A 137 7.43 -2.85 15.35
CA GLY A 137 6.63 -2.18 14.32
C GLY A 137 6.87 -2.77 12.94
N ARG A 138 5.84 -2.75 12.11
CA ARG A 138 5.91 -3.20 10.71
C ARG A 138 5.29 -2.14 9.81
N ILE A 139 6.10 -1.58 8.92
CA ILE A 139 5.64 -0.58 7.94
C ILE A 139 5.85 -1.16 6.56
N VAL A 140 4.78 -1.22 5.76
CA VAL A 140 4.83 -1.72 4.39
C VAL A 140 4.26 -0.65 3.45
N ASN A 141 5.06 -0.22 2.49
CA ASN A 141 4.62 0.73 1.46
C ASN A 141 4.19 -0.04 0.21
N ILE A 142 2.98 0.20 -0.29
CA ILE A 142 2.53 -0.30 -1.58
C ILE A 142 3.01 0.66 -2.66
N SER A 143 3.95 0.21 -3.47
CA SER A 143 4.55 0.98 -4.56
C SER A 143 4.11 0.46 -5.93
N SER A 144 5.06 0.22 -6.81
CA SER A 144 4.87 -0.32 -8.16
C SER A 144 6.19 -0.88 -8.68
N PHE A 145 6.13 -1.86 -9.56
CA PHE A 145 7.32 -2.30 -10.30
C PHE A 145 7.95 -1.15 -11.12
N SER A 146 7.19 -0.08 -11.38
CA SER A 146 7.67 1.08 -12.10
C SER A 146 8.82 1.84 -11.45
N ILE A 147 9.09 1.61 -10.16
CA ILE A 147 10.28 2.17 -9.50
C ILE A 147 11.59 1.46 -9.93
N LYS A 148 11.49 0.27 -10.46
CA LYS A 148 12.63 -0.50 -11.00
C LYS A 148 12.69 -0.44 -12.53
N GLN A 149 11.55 -0.38 -13.19
CA GLN A 149 11.41 -0.31 -14.64
C GLN A 149 10.34 0.73 -14.99
N PRO A 150 10.72 1.99 -15.28
CA PRO A 150 9.77 3.07 -15.56
C PRO A 150 8.77 2.70 -16.66
N ILE A 151 7.51 3.06 -16.43
CA ILE A 151 6.42 2.86 -17.39
C ILE A 151 6.13 4.19 -18.07
N PRO A 152 6.02 4.24 -19.40
CA PRO A 152 5.54 5.44 -20.10
C PRO A 152 4.18 5.92 -19.58
N GLU A 153 3.88 7.21 -19.74
CA GLU A 153 2.59 7.86 -19.40
C GLU A 153 2.23 7.90 -17.90
N ILE A 154 3.03 7.32 -17.01
CA ILE A 154 2.81 7.43 -15.55
C ILE A 154 3.98 8.11 -14.85
N LEU A 155 4.50 9.19 -15.45
CA LEU A 155 5.70 9.90 -14.99
C LEU A 155 5.64 10.27 -13.50
N LEU A 156 4.53 10.84 -13.03
CA LEU A 156 4.36 11.21 -11.62
C LEU A 156 4.45 9.99 -10.69
N SER A 157 3.84 8.88 -11.06
CA SER A 157 3.90 7.63 -10.28
C SER A 157 5.32 7.09 -10.20
N ASN A 158 6.05 7.06 -11.34
CA ASN A 158 7.44 6.60 -11.38
C ASN A 158 8.31 7.39 -10.39
N VAL A 159 8.18 8.73 -10.38
CA VAL A 159 9.01 9.62 -9.55
C VAL A 159 8.60 9.55 -8.08
N MET A 160 7.31 9.73 -7.78
CA MET A 160 6.84 9.83 -6.38
C MET A 160 7.02 8.52 -5.62
N ARG A 161 6.76 7.38 -6.28
CA ARG A 161 6.95 6.05 -5.66
C ARG A 161 8.42 5.69 -5.48
N MET A 162 9.31 6.16 -6.35
CA MET A 162 10.76 6.05 -6.12
C MET A 162 11.18 6.92 -4.93
N GLY A 163 10.59 8.11 -4.78
CA GLY A 163 10.80 8.97 -3.60
C GLY A 163 10.40 8.26 -2.29
N VAL A 164 9.26 7.56 -2.27
CA VAL A 164 8.84 6.73 -1.13
C VAL A 164 9.89 5.66 -0.81
N GLN A 165 10.43 4.97 -1.82
CA GLN A 165 11.46 3.94 -1.59
C GLN A 165 12.76 4.53 -1.05
N GLY A 166 13.23 5.66 -1.60
CA GLY A 166 14.43 6.33 -1.13
C GLY A 166 14.31 6.80 0.33
N TRP A 167 13.16 7.40 0.67
CA TRP A 167 12.82 7.79 2.02
C TRP A 167 12.73 6.57 2.96
N ALA A 168 12.01 5.51 2.57
CA ALA A 168 11.87 4.29 3.37
C ALA A 168 13.22 3.64 3.66
N LYS A 169 14.12 3.60 2.66
CA LYS A 169 15.49 3.10 2.85
C LYS A 169 16.26 3.93 3.87
N SER A 170 16.18 5.25 3.79
CA SER A 170 16.85 6.14 4.75
C SER A 170 16.28 5.94 6.16
N LEU A 171 14.95 5.96 6.31
CA LEU A 171 14.29 5.78 7.59
C LEU A 171 14.61 4.42 8.24
N SER A 172 14.80 3.36 7.45
CA SER A 172 15.12 2.03 7.97
C SER A 172 16.41 2.00 8.81
N LEU A 173 17.37 2.90 8.52
CA LEU A 173 18.61 3.03 9.26
C LEU A 173 18.39 3.63 10.66
N ASP A 174 17.39 4.50 10.79
CA ASP A 174 17.13 5.24 12.04
C ASP A 174 16.24 4.43 13.01
N ILE A 175 15.33 3.57 12.46
CA ILE A 175 14.31 2.91 13.26
C ILE A 175 14.58 1.43 13.54
N GLY A 176 15.55 0.83 12.85
CA GLY A 176 15.83 -0.61 12.97
C GLY A 176 16.20 -1.06 14.39
N ALA A 177 16.93 -0.24 15.15
CA ALA A 177 17.29 -0.52 16.52
C ALA A 177 16.09 -0.64 17.50
N TYR A 178 14.93 -0.14 17.11
CA TYR A 178 13.68 -0.25 17.90
C TYR A 178 12.85 -1.48 17.51
N GLY A 179 13.39 -2.43 16.76
CA GLY A 179 12.63 -3.60 16.28
C GLY A 179 11.58 -3.27 15.20
N ILE A 180 11.70 -2.10 14.56
CA ILE A 180 10.78 -1.61 13.53
C ILE A 180 11.37 -1.89 12.16
N THR A 181 10.58 -2.51 11.27
CA THR A 181 10.96 -2.68 9.86
C THR A 181 10.10 -1.82 8.94
N ILE A 182 10.68 -1.32 7.86
CA ILE A 182 9.98 -0.61 6.80
C ILE A 182 10.42 -1.17 5.45
N ASN A 183 9.45 -1.67 4.66
CA ASN A 183 9.71 -2.31 3.38
C ASN A 183 8.73 -1.80 2.32
N THR A 184 9.08 -1.98 1.07
CA THR A 184 8.25 -1.59 -0.07
C THR A 184 7.90 -2.82 -0.89
N VAL A 185 6.62 -3.06 -1.12
CA VAL A 185 6.13 -4.05 -2.09
C VAL A 185 5.94 -3.34 -3.42
N CYS A 186 6.43 -3.96 -4.49
CA CYS A 186 6.35 -3.44 -5.86
C CYS A 186 5.45 -4.34 -6.71
N PRO A 187 4.12 -4.12 -6.68
CA PRO A 187 3.19 -4.89 -7.49
C PRO A 187 3.49 -4.73 -8.98
N GLY A 188 3.38 -5.84 -9.71
CA GLY A 188 3.24 -5.84 -11.16
C GLY A 188 1.83 -5.45 -11.58
N TRP A 189 1.47 -5.82 -12.79
CA TRP A 189 0.13 -5.63 -13.32
C TRP A 189 -0.88 -6.46 -12.51
N THR A 190 -1.67 -5.77 -11.68
CA THR A 190 -2.63 -6.38 -10.74
C THR A 190 -4.05 -6.01 -11.13
N LEU A 191 -4.96 -6.97 -11.15
CA LEU A 191 -6.35 -6.85 -11.63
C LEU A 191 -7.22 -6.08 -10.62
N THR A 192 -6.98 -4.77 -10.53
CA THR A 192 -7.78 -3.81 -9.76
C THR A 192 -8.72 -3.05 -10.68
N ASP A 193 -9.76 -2.42 -10.12
CA ASP A 193 -10.71 -1.63 -10.92
C ASP A 193 -10.02 -0.46 -11.64
N ARG A 194 -8.96 0.10 -11.06
CA ARG A 194 -8.11 1.09 -11.72
C ARG A 194 -7.44 0.52 -12.98
N VAL A 195 -6.84 -0.67 -12.90
CA VAL A 195 -6.19 -1.31 -14.06
C VAL A 195 -7.25 -1.68 -15.09
N LYS A 196 -8.38 -2.23 -14.67
CA LYS A 196 -9.51 -2.51 -15.56
C LYS A 196 -9.98 -1.25 -16.29
N SER A 197 -10.14 -0.12 -15.58
CA SER A 197 -10.55 1.14 -16.21
C SER A 197 -9.52 1.71 -17.20
N MET A 198 -8.22 1.52 -16.94
CA MET A 198 -7.16 1.90 -17.88
C MET A 198 -7.15 1.03 -19.15
N LEU A 199 -7.63 -0.21 -19.06
CA LEU A 199 -7.66 -1.17 -20.16
C LEU A 199 -8.96 -1.12 -20.99
N ASN A 200 -10.04 -0.51 -20.49
CA ASN A 200 -11.36 -0.46 -21.13
C ASN A 200 -11.48 0.57 -22.30
N GLY A 201 -10.36 1.00 -22.92
CA GLY A 201 -10.37 1.84 -24.12
C GLY A 201 -10.73 1.05 -25.40
N THR A 202 -10.88 1.75 -26.54
CA THR A 202 -11.30 1.20 -27.85
C THR A 202 -10.43 0.05 -28.39
N ASP A 203 -9.23 -0.14 -27.87
CA ASP A 203 -8.30 -1.27 -28.15
C ASP A 203 -7.98 -2.10 -26.90
N GLY A 204 -8.89 -2.13 -25.92
CA GLY A 204 -8.68 -2.73 -24.60
C GLY A 204 -8.14 -4.16 -24.66
N ASP A 205 -8.74 -5.03 -25.47
CA ASP A 205 -8.33 -6.44 -25.60
C ASP A 205 -6.91 -6.59 -26.17
N LYS A 206 -6.53 -5.79 -27.15
CA LYS A 206 -5.17 -5.83 -27.75
C LYS A 206 -4.13 -5.31 -26.77
N SER A 207 -4.45 -4.23 -26.06
CA SER A 207 -3.58 -3.67 -25.03
C SER A 207 -3.39 -4.64 -23.87
N GLN A 208 -4.46 -5.32 -23.45
CA GLN A 208 -4.44 -6.34 -22.42
C GLN A 208 -3.58 -7.54 -22.84
N GLN A 209 -3.77 -8.07 -24.05
CA GLN A 209 -2.98 -9.19 -24.58
C GLN A 209 -1.50 -8.84 -24.70
N LYS A 210 -1.18 -7.61 -25.12
CA LYS A 210 0.20 -7.12 -25.16
C LYS A 210 0.84 -7.11 -23.78
N ILE A 211 0.15 -6.56 -22.78
CA ILE A 211 0.64 -6.53 -21.40
C ILE A 211 0.85 -7.95 -20.87
N ILE A 212 -0.13 -8.84 -21.07
CA ILE A 212 -0.04 -10.25 -20.64
C ILE A 212 1.16 -10.95 -21.32
N GLY A 213 1.41 -10.66 -22.59
CA GLY A 213 2.56 -11.19 -23.33
C GLY A 213 3.92 -10.76 -22.79
N ASP A 214 3.97 -9.60 -22.10
CA ASP A 214 5.18 -9.09 -21.45
C ASP A 214 5.40 -9.65 -20.02
N ILE A 215 4.40 -10.33 -19.44
CA ILE A 215 4.47 -10.94 -18.11
C ILE A 215 4.88 -12.40 -18.24
N PRO A 216 6.05 -12.84 -17.72
CA PRO A 216 6.48 -14.24 -17.83
C PRO A 216 5.48 -15.28 -17.31
N ILE A 217 4.75 -14.98 -16.21
CA ILE A 217 3.68 -15.84 -15.68
C ILE A 217 2.44 -15.88 -16.60
N GLY A 218 2.32 -14.97 -17.57
CA GLY A 218 1.28 -14.99 -18.61
C GLY A 218 -0.10 -14.53 -18.14
N ARG A 219 -0.21 -13.81 -17.02
CA ARG A 219 -1.48 -13.25 -16.52
C ARG A 219 -1.26 -12.05 -15.61
N PHE A 220 -2.32 -11.30 -15.36
CA PHE A 220 -2.36 -10.32 -14.28
C PHE A 220 -2.33 -11.03 -12.92
N ALA A 221 -1.77 -10.36 -11.92
CA ALA A 221 -1.91 -10.78 -10.52
C ALA A 221 -3.33 -10.48 -10.00
N HIS A 222 -3.81 -11.30 -9.06
CA HIS A 222 -4.92 -10.95 -8.20
C HIS A 222 -4.44 -10.10 -7.02
N PRO A 223 -5.27 -9.18 -6.47
CA PRO A 223 -4.91 -8.38 -5.32
C PRO A 223 -4.41 -9.20 -4.11
N ASP A 224 -4.95 -10.41 -3.91
CA ASP A 224 -4.59 -11.32 -2.82
C ASP A 224 -3.13 -11.82 -2.92
N GLU A 225 -2.59 -11.93 -4.14
CA GLU A 225 -1.19 -12.33 -4.32
C GLU A 225 -0.22 -11.24 -3.84
N ILE A 226 -0.62 -9.98 -3.97
CA ILE A 226 0.13 -8.84 -3.42
C ILE A 226 -0.06 -8.80 -1.89
N ALA A 227 -1.30 -8.95 -1.43
CA ALA A 227 -1.65 -8.94 0.00
C ALA A 227 -0.88 -10.01 0.79
N SER A 228 -0.66 -11.18 0.22
CA SER A 228 0.12 -12.26 0.85
C SER A 228 1.55 -11.83 1.19
N MET A 229 2.23 -11.11 0.28
CA MET A 229 3.57 -10.56 0.54
C MET A 229 3.52 -9.46 1.61
N VAL A 230 2.50 -8.59 1.57
CA VAL A 230 2.33 -7.54 2.58
C VAL A 230 2.14 -8.15 3.97
N THR A 231 1.29 -9.16 4.08
CA THR A 231 1.02 -9.85 5.35
C THR A 231 2.27 -10.56 5.87
N PHE A 232 3.05 -11.20 5.00
CA PHE A 232 4.36 -11.76 5.39
C PHE A 232 5.30 -10.67 5.93
N LEU A 233 5.43 -9.53 5.25
CA LEU A 233 6.28 -8.43 5.70
C LEU A 233 5.78 -7.76 6.99
N ALA A 234 4.49 -7.83 7.27
CA ALA A 234 3.90 -7.37 8.52
C ALA A 234 4.09 -8.35 9.69
N SER A 235 4.66 -9.52 9.46
CA SER A 235 4.78 -10.61 10.44
C SER A 235 6.06 -10.53 11.28
N GLN A 236 6.13 -11.37 12.31
CA GLN A 236 7.36 -11.59 13.09
C GLN A 236 8.45 -12.29 12.26
N GLN A 237 8.06 -13.15 11.31
CA GLN A 237 8.99 -13.89 10.45
C GLN A 237 9.81 -12.99 9.53
N ALA A 238 9.30 -11.77 9.22
CA ALA A 238 10.00 -10.79 8.43
C ALA A 238 10.87 -9.81 9.27
N SER A 239 11.13 -10.11 10.53
CA SER A 239 11.83 -9.20 11.47
C SER A 239 13.27 -8.83 11.06
N TYR A 240 13.89 -9.58 10.15
CA TYR A 240 15.23 -9.30 9.63
C TYR A 240 15.22 -8.73 8.20
N ILE A 241 14.04 -8.35 7.70
CA ILE A 241 13.86 -7.75 6.37
C ILE A 241 13.47 -6.28 6.57
N THR A 242 14.35 -5.34 6.18
CA THR A 242 14.06 -3.90 6.27
C THR A 242 14.77 -3.09 5.19
N GLY A 243 14.18 -1.99 4.78
CA GLY A 243 14.73 -1.03 3.81
C GLY A 243 14.80 -1.58 2.38
N THR A 244 14.03 -2.62 2.04
CA THR A 244 14.07 -3.26 0.73
C THR A 244 12.83 -2.98 -0.12
N ALA A 245 12.97 -3.10 -1.44
CA ALA A 245 11.90 -3.04 -2.42
C ALA A 245 11.73 -4.43 -3.08
N ILE A 246 10.61 -5.10 -2.79
CA ILE A 246 10.34 -6.47 -3.20
C ILE A 246 9.33 -6.50 -4.34
N PRO A 247 9.73 -6.93 -5.54
CA PRO A 247 8.79 -7.14 -6.64
C PRO A 247 7.84 -8.31 -6.36
N VAL A 248 6.56 -8.09 -6.66
CA VAL A 248 5.53 -9.13 -6.77
C VAL A 248 4.84 -8.90 -8.12
N ASP A 249 5.50 -9.29 -9.18
CA ASP A 249 5.27 -8.74 -10.51
C ASP A 249 5.13 -9.78 -11.63
N GLY A 250 5.15 -11.06 -11.29
CA GLY A 250 5.07 -12.14 -12.28
C GLY A 250 6.29 -12.22 -13.21
N GLY A 251 7.41 -11.56 -12.83
CA GLY A 251 8.65 -11.52 -13.61
C GLY A 251 8.67 -10.45 -14.70
N VAL A 252 7.79 -9.44 -14.65
CA VAL A 252 7.73 -8.38 -15.67
C VAL A 252 8.96 -7.47 -15.66
N ILE A 253 9.61 -7.27 -14.51
CA ILE A 253 10.89 -6.57 -14.41
C ILE A 253 11.97 -7.42 -15.07
N LYS A 254 12.66 -6.85 -16.05
CA LYS A 254 13.72 -7.55 -16.83
C LYS A 254 15.12 -7.41 -16.21
N GLY A 255 15.30 -6.46 -15.30
CA GLY A 255 16.57 -6.26 -14.62
C GLY A 255 16.73 -7.19 -13.42
N SER A 256 17.95 -7.61 -13.14
CA SER A 256 18.30 -8.47 -11.99
C SER A 256 18.60 -7.70 -10.69
N LEU A 257 18.61 -6.35 -10.72
CA LEU A 257 18.93 -5.46 -9.60
C LEU A 257 17.76 -4.54 -9.24
#